data_b5907a715479a6dab70bab2be4fa7a9a
#
_entry.id   b5907a715479a6dab70bab2be4fa7a9a
#
_cell.length_a   1.000
_cell.length_b   1.000
_cell.length_c   1.000
_cell.angle_alpha   90.00
_cell.angle_beta   90.00
_cell.angle_gamma   90.00
#
_symmetry.space_group_name_H-M   'P 1'
#
loop_
_entity.id
_entity.type
_entity.pdbx_description
1 polymer ?
#
loop_
_entity_poly.entity_id
_entity_poly.type
_entity_poly.pdbx_seq_one_letter_code
_entity_poly.pdbx_strand_id
1 'polypeptide(L)'
;MDALIRPAGKKDAPRIAYIMYLAGRGHVERSVYDLLIPGAFGPTPERLAVVERLLTTGVVSMYHHTHFTVAEVDGEVASALSCFPYEEGRVRHIRAAFKEIGWSDADILAMVDRIRPFTEVEPKYPRDHWILENAATYEGYRGRGLMRMLFEDAIEKGRARGYTTMHLSCFIGNPARSLYGRLGFRVTKTSTGEKFEKIFGCPGMHEMTLEFL
;
A
#
# COMPACT_ATOMS: atom_id res chain seq x y z
N MET A 1 -0.26 -25.27 -9.53
CA MET A 1 -1.23 -24.51 -8.69
C MET A 1 -1.57 -23.28 -9.49
N ASP A 2 -2.77 -23.19 -9.97
CA ASP A 2 -3.18 -22.13 -10.86
C ASP A 2 -3.64 -20.94 -10.03
N ALA A 3 -2.88 -19.85 -10.08
CA ALA A 3 -3.26 -18.59 -9.48
C ALA A 3 -3.96 -17.74 -10.55
N LEU A 4 -5.14 -17.21 -10.21
CA LEU A 4 -5.87 -16.28 -11.07
C LEU A 4 -5.48 -14.84 -10.68
N ILE A 5 -4.91 -14.09 -11.62
CA ILE A 5 -4.67 -12.66 -11.47
C ILE A 5 -5.88 -11.92 -12.02
N ARG A 6 -6.54 -11.10 -11.19
CA ARG A 6 -7.74 -10.36 -11.57
C ARG A 6 -7.86 -9.02 -10.84
N PRO A 7 -8.62 -8.05 -11.38
CA PRO A 7 -9.02 -6.87 -10.64
C PRO A 7 -9.79 -7.26 -9.36
N ALA A 8 -9.60 -6.47 -8.30
CA ALA A 8 -10.36 -6.64 -7.07
C ALA A 8 -11.79 -6.11 -7.22
N GLY A 9 -12.72 -6.78 -6.53
CA GLY A 9 -14.09 -6.31 -6.35
C GLY A 9 -14.39 -5.96 -4.89
N LYS A 10 -15.55 -5.34 -4.62
CA LYS A 10 -15.99 -4.98 -3.26
C LYS A 10 -15.98 -6.18 -2.30
N LYS A 11 -16.30 -7.38 -2.79
CA LYS A 11 -16.30 -8.63 -2.00
C LYS A 11 -14.91 -9.00 -1.44
N ASP A 12 -13.85 -8.51 -2.06
CA ASP A 12 -12.47 -8.81 -1.66
C ASP A 12 -11.97 -7.88 -0.54
N ALA A 13 -12.74 -6.82 -0.18
CA ALA A 13 -12.35 -5.81 0.78
C ALA A 13 -11.86 -6.37 2.14
N PRO A 14 -12.50 -7.37 2.77
CA PRO A 14 -12.01 -7.91 4.03
C PRO A 14 -10.60 -8.51 3.92
N ARG A 15 -10.34 -9.25 2.84
CA ARG A 15 -9.02 -9.84 2.59
C ARG A 15 -7.98 -8.78 2.24
N ILE A 16 -8.35 -7.79 1.44
CA ILE A 16 -7.46 -6.69 1.05
C ILE A 16 -7.14 -5.81 2.27
N ALA A 17 -8.08 -5.54 3.15
CA ALA A 17 -7.83 -4.76 4.37
C ALA A 17 -6.70 -5.35 5.22
N TYR A 18 -6.68 -6.66 5.40
CA TYR A 18 -5.59 -7.34 6.11
C TYR A 18 -4.28 -7.30 5.31
N ILE A 19 -4.32 -7.46 3.98
CA ILE A 19 -3.13 -7.31 3.11
C ILE A 19 -2.54 -5.89 3.23
N MET A 20 -3.38 -4.86 3.24
CA MET A 20 -2.95 -3.47 3.47
C MET A 20 -2.26 -3.31 4.81
N TYR A 21 -2.83 -3.88 5.87
CA TYR A 21 -2.19 -3.88 7.19
C TYR A 21 -0.81 -4.55 7.16
N LEU A 22 -0.69 -5.72 6.50
CA LEU A 22 0.59 -6.43 6.33
C LEU A 22 1.61 -5.60 5.53
N ALA A 23 1.17 -4.96 4.44
CA ALA A 23 2.02 -4.11 3.62
C ALA A 23 2.54 -2.90 4.41
N GLY A 24 1.64 -2.21 5.13
CA GLY A 24 1.98 -1.08 5.98
C GLY A 24 2.86 -1.42 7.19
N ARG A 25 2.95 -2.69 7.55
CA ARG A 25 3.90 -3.21 8.55
C ARG A 25 5.26 -3.55 7.93
N GLY A 26 5.25 -4.11 6.71
CA GLY A 26 6.47 -4.63 6.08
C GLY A 26 7.13 -5.72 6.93
N HIS A 27 8.37 -5.46 7.39
CA HIS A 27 9.16 -6.37 8.22
C HIS A 27 9.27 -5.92 9.69
N VAL A 28 8.70 -4.76 10.03
CA VAL A 28 8.74 -4.19 11.39
C VAL A 28 7.53 -4.64 12.20
N GLU A 29 7.54 -4.34 13.49
CA GLU A 29 6.46 -4.76 14.37
C GLU A 29 5.18 -3.94 14.16
N ARG A 30 5.31 -2.62 14.00
CA ARG A 30 4.20 -1.66 13.91
C ARG A 30 3.85 -1.35 12.45
N SER A 31 2.56 -1.47 12.12
CA SER A 31 2.05 -1.02 10.83
C SER A 31 1.80 0.50 10.84
N VAL A 32 1.91 1.16 9.68
CA VAL A 32 1.44 2.55 9.52
C VAL A 32 -0.04 2.69 9.87
N TYR A 33 -0.83 1.64 9.67
CA TYR A 33 -2.26 1.61 10.02
C TYR A 33 -2.52 1.67 11.54
N ASP A 34 -1.55 1.30 12.38
CA ASP A 34 -1.63 1.50 13.83
C ASP A 34 -1.57 2.99 14.23
N LEU A 35 -0.98 3.83 13.38
CA LEU A 35 -0.97 5.28 13.57
C LEU A 35 -2.15 5.94 12.86
N LEU A 36 -2.49 5.48 11.67
CA LEU A 36 -3.58 6.03 10.86
C LEU A 36 -4.93 5.88 11.57
N ILE A 37 -5.22 4.69 12.10
CA ILE A 37 -6.49 4.34 12.74
C ILE A 37 -6.22 4.04 14.21
N PRO A 38 -6.73 4.86 15.16
CA PRO A 38 -6.50 4.66 16.60
C PRO A 38 -7.12 3.35 17.10
N GLY A 39 -6.61 2.84 18.21
CA GLY A 39 -7.09 1.62 18.84
C GLY A 39 -5.95 0.78 19.42
N ALA A 40 -6.25 -0.43 19.85
CA ALA A 40 -5.26 -1.39 20.31
C ALA A 40 -4.25 -1.72 19.19
N PHE A 41 -3.05 -2.11 19.58
CA PHE A 41 -2.00 -2.49 18.64
C PHE A 41 -2.38 -3.74 17.82
N GLY A 42 -2.03 -3.77 16.55
CA GLY A 42 -2.25 -4.92 15.69
C GLY A 42 -3.45 -4.79 14.73
N PRO A 43 -3.71 -5.82 13.91
CA PRO A 43 -4.81 -5.85 12.94
C PRO A 43 -6.15 -6.17 13.62
N THR A 44 -6.60 -5.30 14.53
CA THR A 44 -7.85 -5.51 15.24
C THR A 44 -9.06 -5.49 14.30
N PRO A 45 -10.16 -6.18 14.64
CA PRO A 45 -11.38 -6.16 13.83
C PRO A 45 -11.88 -4.74 13.54
N GLU A 46 -11.82 -3.84 14.51
CA GLU A 46 -12.25 -2.45 14.36
C GLU A 46 -11.38 -1.69 13.36
N ARG A 47 -10.05 -1.88 13.42
CA ARG A 47 -9.12 -1.25 12.48
C ARG A 47 -9.33 -1.78 11.07
N LEU A 48 -9.47 -3.09 10.91
CA LEU A 48 -9.72 -3.69 9.60
C LEU A 48 -11.06 -3.23 9.02
N ALA A 49 -12.12 -3.12 9.84
CA ALA A 49 -13.41 -2.62 9.41
C ALA A 49 -13.34 -1.17 8.88
N VAL A 50 -12.50 -0.30 9.46
CA VAL A 50 -12.27 1.04 8.91
C VAL A 50 -11.61 0.97 7.54
N VAL A 51 -10.59 0.12 7.37
CA VAL A 51 -9.90 -0.08 6.07
C VAL A 51 -10.85 -0.66 5.03
N GLU A 52 -11.70 -1.62 5.39
CA GLU A 52 -12.72 -2.20 4.51
C GLU A 52 -13.71 -1.13 4.01
N ARG A 53 -14.12 -0.21 4.89
CA ARG A 53 -14.99 0.90 4.50
C ARG A 53 -14.27 1.85 3.53
N LEU A 54 -12.99 2.17 3.74
CA LEU A 54 -12.19 2.98 2.82
C LEU A 54 -12.06 2.32 1.44
N LEU A 55 -11.92 0.99 1.38
CA LEU A 55 -11.85 0.24 0.13
C LEU A 55 -13.15 0.31 -0.70
N THR A 56 -14.29 0.60 -0.06
CA THR A 56 -15.63 0.51 -0.67
C THR A 56 -16.38 1.83 -0.75
N THR A 57 -15.74 2.98 -0.44
CA THR A 57 -16.30 4.33 -0.57
C THR A 57 -16.75 4.64 -2.00
N GLY A 58 -17.66 5.58 -2.17
CA GLY A 58 -17.98 6.15 -3.49
C GLY A 58 -16.87 7.04 -4.02
N VAL A 59 -16.04 7.62 -3.13
CA VAL A 59 -14.87 8.40 -3.50
C VAL A 59 -13.72 7.49 -3.90
N VAL A 60 -13.24 7.63 -5.13
CA VAL A 60 -12.03 6.92 -5.59
C VAL A 60 -10.81 7.65 -5.04
N SER A 61 -10.19 7.06 -4.02
CA SER A 61 -8.93 7.48 -3.40
C SER A 61 -7.90 6.37 -3.53
N MET A 62 -6.65 6.59 -3.13
CA MET A 62 -5.59 5.56 -3.14
C MET A 62 -5.98 4.26 -2.40
N TYR A 63 -6.97 4.31 -1.52
CA TYR A 63 -7.46 3.14 -0.79
C TYR A 63 -8.53 2.35 -1.55
N HIS A 64 -9.14 2.92 -2.60
CA HIS A 64 -10.30 2.31 -3.25
C HIS A 64 -9.98 0.96 -3.90
N HIS A 65 -10.87 -0.02 -3.77
CA HIS A 65 -10.66 -1.39 -4.28
C HIS A 65 -10.34 -1.48 -5.77
N THR A 66 -10.80 -0.52 -6.59
CA THR A 66 -10.52 -0.53 -8.05
C THR A 66 -9.05 -0.34 -8.41
N HIS A 67 -8.22 0.09 -7.46
CA HIS A 67 -6.77 0.18 -7.64
C HIS A 67 -6.06 -1.14 -7.41
N PHE A 68 -6.74 -2.12 -6.80
CA PHE A 68 -6.12 -3.38 -6.44
C PHE A 68 -6.23 -4.41 -7.56
N THR A 69 -5.13 -5.13 -7.75
CA THR A 69 -5.08 -6.43 -8.42
C THR A 69 -4.82 -7.49 -7.37
N VAL A 70 -5.55 -8.59 -7.44
CA VAL A 70 -5.43 -9.72 -6.52
C VAL A 70 -4.94 -10.97 -7.24
N ALA A 71 -4.17 -11.79 -6.53
CA ALA A 71 -3.89 -13.16 -6.89
C ALA A 71 -4.79 -14.07 -6.06
N GLU A 72 -5.72 -14.75 -6.72
CA GLU A 72 -6.64 -15.71 -6.13
C GLU A 72 -6.10 -17.13 -6.29
N VAL A 73 -6.12 -17.91 -5.23
CA VAL A 73 -5.70 -19.32 -5.19
C VAL A 73 -6.80 -20.09 -4.49
N ASP A 74 -7.32 -21.13 -5.13
CA ASP A 74 -8.41 -21.99 -4.62
C ASP A 74 -9.65 -21.17 -4.16
N GLY A 75 -9.98 -20.09 -4.87
CA GLY A 75 -11.12 -19.21 -4.58
C GLY A 75 -10.85 -18.13 -3.51
N GLU A 76 -9.66 -18.10 -2.92
CA GLU A 76 -9.28 -17.16 -1.86
C GLU A 76 -8.26 -16.13 -2.32
N VAL A 77 -8.44 -14.85 -1.97
CA VAL A 77 -7.43 -13.82 -2.21
C VAL A 77 -6.21 -14.10 -1.35
N ALA A 78 -5.11 -14.48 -1.99
CA ALA A 78 -3.85 -14.87 -1.35
C ALA A 78 -2.82 -13.74 -1.33
N SER A 79 -2.86 -12.83 -2.29
CA SER A 79 -1.93 -11.73 -2.45
C SER A 79 -2.61 -10.56 -3.14
N ALA A 80 -2.18 -9.34 -2.88
CA ALA A 80 -2.65 -8.16 -3.59
C ALA A 80 -1.59 -7.06 -3.64
N LEU A 81 -1.73 -6.17 -4.59
CA LEU A 81 -1.08 -4.86 -4.61
C LEU A 81 -2.04 -3.82 -5.18
N SER A 82 -1.80 -2.55 -4.88
CA SER A 82 -2.54 -1.45 -5.50
C SER A 82 -1.63 -0.62 -6.41
N CYS A 83 -2.21 -0.13 -7.50
CA CYS A 83 -1.59 0.85 -8.37
C CYS A 83 -2.59 1.93 -8.75
N PHE A 84 -2.16 3.20 -8.71
CA PHE A 84 -3.03 4.35 -8.98
C PHE A 84 -2.24 5.52 -9.58
N PRO A 85 -2.94 6.44 -10.32
CA PRO A 85 -2.36 7.69 -10.78
C PRO A 85 -2.20 8.67 -9.62
N TYR A 86 -1.23 9.58 -9.72
CA TYR A 86 -0.95 10.60 -8.70
C TYR A 86 -2.19 11.33 -8.19
N GLU A 87 -3.13 11.68 -9.08
CA GLU A 87 -4.32 12.46 -8.72
C GLU A 87 -5.18 11.77 -7.65
N GLU A 88 -5.29 10.45 -7.69
CA GLU A 88 -6.11 9.66 -6.76
C GLU A 88 -5.41 9.42 -5.41
N GLY A 89 -4.07 9.60 -5.35
CA GLY A 89 -3.28 9.64 -4.11
C GLY A 89 -3.27 10.99 -3.40
N ARG A 90 -3.91 12.03 -3.95
CA ARG A 90 -3.89 13.38 -3.34
C ARG A 90 -4.72 13.45 -2.06
N VAL A 91 -4.22 14.25 -1.12
CA VAL A 91 -4.83 14.48 0.20
C VAL A 91 -6.33 14.81 0.14
N ARG A 92 -6.79 15.54 -0.89
CA ARG A 92 -8.21 15.85 -1.06
C ARG A 92 -9.09 14.61 -1.21
N HIS A 93 -8.64 13.58 -1.95
CA HIS A 93 -9.37 12.33 -2.15
C HIS A 93 -9.32 11.47 -0.88
N ILE A 94 -8.17 11.40 -0.23
CA ILE A 94 -7.99 10.72 1.04
C ILE A 94 -8.94 11.32 2.10
N ARG A 95 -8.94 12.66 2.24
CA ARG A 95 -9.84 13.36 3.17
C ARG A 95 -11.30 13.09 2.86
N ALA A 96 -11.70 13.15 1.58
CA ALA A 96 -13.07 12.90 1.17
C ALA A 96 -13.51 11.46 1.51
N ALA A 97 -12.65 10.45 1.29
CA ALA A 97 -12.93 9.07 1.65
C ALA A 97 -13.11 8.91 3.17
N PHE A 98 -12.25 9.51 4.00
CA PHE A 98 -12.42 9.49 5.47
C PHE A 98 -13.71 10.19 5.92
N LYS A 99 -14.10 11.31 5.27
CA LYS A 99 -15.37 11.96 5.54
C LYS A 99 -16.56 11.08 5.21
N GLU A 100 -16.55 10.40 4.08
CA GLU A 100 -17.61 9.49 3.65
C GLU A 100 -17.83 8.34 4.65
N ILE A 101 -16.78 7.84 5.27
CA ILE A 101 -16.89 6.83 6.32
C ILE A 101 -17.22 7.42 7.71
N GLY A 102 -17.52 8.71 7.80
CA GLY A 102 -18.05 9.37 9.00
C GLY A 102 -17.01 10.02 9.92
N TRP A 103 -15.75 10.18 9.48
CA TRP A 103 -14.76 10.90 10.27
C TRP A 103 -15.00 12.42 10.23
N SER A 104 -14.92 13.05 11.41
CA SER A 104 -14.97 14.51 11.55
C SER A 104 -13.65 15.16 11.11
N ASP A 105 -13.65 16.49 10.96
CA ASP A 105 -12.40 17.22 10.71
C ASP A 105 -11.41 17.09 11.86
N ALA A 106 -11.92 17.00 13.10
CA ALA A 106 -11.10 16.79 14.27
C ALA A 106 -10.42 15.41 14.24
N ASP A 107 -11.13 14.33 13.85
CA ASP A 107 -10.57 13.00 13.71
C ASP A 107 -9.46 12.96 12.66
N ILE A 108 -9.69 13.62 11.51
CA ILE A 108 -8.73 13.70 10.41
C ILE A 108 -7.50 14.49 10.85
N LEU A 109 -7.67 15.61 11.56
CA LEU A 109 -6.54 16.39 12.07
C LEU A 109 -5.71 15.58 13.08
N ALA A 110 -6.37 14.92 14.01
CA ALA A 110 -5.71 14.03 14.98
C ALA A 110 -4.96 12.87 14.30
N MET A 111 -5.51 12.32 13.20
CA MET A 111 -4.82 11.32 12.38
C MET A 111 -3.56 11.92 11.74
N VAL A 112 -3.65 13.08 11.11
CA VAL A 112 -2.50 13.76 10.48
C VAL A 112 -1.37 13.98 11.48
N ASP A 113 -1.70 14.39 12.72
CA ASP A 113 -0.70 14.57 13.78
C ASP A 113 -0.04 13.24 14.19
N ARG A 114 -0.83 12.16 14.29
CA ARG A 114 -0.29 10.83 14.64
C ARG A 114 0.63 10.27 13.57
N ILE A 115 0.27 10.42 12.27
CA ILE A 115 1.07 9.86 11.17
C ILE A 115 2.22 10.78 10.75
N ARG A 116 2.35 11.97 11.31
CA ARG A 116 3.38 12.95 10.93
C ARG A 116 4.80 12.36 10.91
N PRO A 117 5.25 11.59 11.93
CA PRO A 117 6.59 10.99 11.89
C PRO A 117 6.82 10.07 10.68
N PHE A 118 5.77 9.41 10.19
CA PHE A 118 5.82 8.61 8.97
C PHE A 118 5.87 9.49 7.73
N THR A 119 4.94 10.46 7.60
CA THR A 119 4.84 11.31 6.40
C THR A 119 5.99 12.29 6.22
N GLU A 120 6.78 12.57 7.27
CA GLU A 120 8.03 13.36 7.19
C GLU A 120 9.16 12.57 6.50
N VAL A 121 9.11 11.23 6.54
CA VAL A 121 10.13 10.32 5.99
C VAL A 121 9.67 9.69 4.68
N GLU A 122 8.35 9.46 4.53
CA GLU A 122 7.76 8.86 3.35
C GLU A 122 8.06 9.68 2.08
N PRO A 123 8.54 9.03 0.99
CA PRO A 123 8.72 9.68 -0.29
C PRO A 123 7.43 10.29 -0.83
N LYS A 124 7.52 11.46 -1.45
CA LYS A 124 6.38 12.09 -2.11
C LYS A 124 6.11 11.42 -3.45
N TYR A 125 4.85 11.17 -3.76
CA TYR A 125 4.45 10.60 -5.04
C TYR A 125 4.80 11.55 -6.20
N PRO A 126 5.58 11.08 -7.19
CA PRO A 126 5.80 11.84 -8.43
C PRO A 126 4.53 11.91 -9.27
N ARG A 127 4.33 13.04 -9.98
CA ARG A 127 3.07 13.27 -10.73
C ARG A 127 2.92 12.42 -11.97
N ASP A 128 4.04 12.06 -12.58
CA ASP A 128 4.17 11.39 -13.87
C ASP A 128 4.52 9.90 -13.75
N HIS A 129 4.52 9.37 -12.51
CA HIS A 129 4.79 7.96 -12.25
C HIS A 129 3.50 7.18 -11.98
N TRP A 130 3.52 5.91 -12.33
CA TRP A 130 2.55 4.91 -11.88
C TRP A 130 2.88 4.51 -10.44
N ILE A 131 2.02 4.85 -9.50
CA ILE A 131 2.29 4.65 -8.06
C ILE A 131 1.87 3.26 -7.66
N LEU A 132 2.78 2.50 -7.04
CA LEU A 132 2.50 1.18 -6.48
C LEU A 132 2.55 1.23 -4.96
N GLU A 133 1.51 0.71 -4.32
CA GLU A 133 1.36 0.65 -2.87
C GLU A 133 0.77 -0.69 -2.41
N ASN A 134 0.77 -0.93 -1.10
CA ASN A 134 0.04 -2.01 -0.43
C ASN A 134 0.34 -3.41 -0.98
N ALA A 135 1.60 -3.70 -1.35
CA ALA A 135 2.01 -5.00 -1.88
C ALA A 135 2.30 -5.99 -0.73
N ALA A 136 1.44 -6.99 -0.54
CA ALA A 136 1.70 -8.07 0.41
C ALA A 136 1.01 -9.39 0.03
N THR A 137 1.55 -10.48 0.58
CA THR A 137 1.03 -11.86 0.42
C THR A 137 0.75 -12.44 1.80
N TYR A 138 -0.40 -13.09 1.96
CA TYR A 138 -0.72 -13.87 3.15
C TYR A 138 0.37 -14.90 3.45
N GLU A 139 0.67 -15.12 4.71
CA GLU A 139 1.83 -15.92 5.14
C GLU A 139 1.83 -17.33 4.54
N GLY A 140 0.71 -18.03 4.58
CA GLY A 140 0.57 -19.40 4.04
C GLY A 140 0.69 -19.51 2.51
N TYR A 141 0.75 -18.36 1.80
CA TYR A 141 0.86 -18.32 0.34
C TYR A 141 2.19 -17.74 -0.15
N ARG A 142 3.10 -17.37 0.76
CA ARG A 142 4.43 -16.84 0.41
C ARG A 142 5.29 -17.88 -0.30
N GLY A 143 6.29 -17.41 -1.04
CA GLY A 143 7.22 -18.29 -1.77
C GLY A 143 6.67 -18.92 -3.05
N ARG A 144 5.41 -18.63 -3.43
CA ARG A 144 4.72 -19.23 -4.60
C ARG A 144 4.76 -18.36 -5.86
N GLY A 145 5.52 -17.27 -5.86
CA GLY A 145 5.64 -16.37 -7.01
C GLY A 145 4.47 -15.40 -7.23
N LEU A 146 3.43 -15.42 -6.40
CA LEU A 146 2.20 -14.62 -6.59
C LEU A 146 2.49 -13.12 -6.70
N MET A 147 3.34 -12.59 -5.83
CA MET A 147 3.70 -11.16 -5.86
C MET A 147 4.41 -10.80 -7.16
N ARG A 148 5.27 -11.67 -7.70
CA ARG A 148 5.92 -11.44 -8.98
C ARG A 148 4.89 -11.32 -10.11
N MET A 149 3.90 -12.23 -10.17
CA MET A 149 2.82 -12.19 -11.18
C MET A 149 2.01 -10.87 -11.08
N LEU A 150 1.72 -10.42 -9.86
CA LEU A 150 1.03 -9.15 -9.62
C LEU A 150 1.85 -7.94 -10.09
N PHE A 151 3.17 -7.93 -9.88
CA PHE A 151 4.04 -6.86 -10.39
C PHE A 151 4.11 -6.85 -11.91
N GLU A 152 4.20 -8.01 -12.56
CA GLU A 152 4.19 -8.13 -14.02
C GLU A 152 2.89 -7.54 -14.60
N ASP A 153 1.72 -7.89 -14.04
CA ASP A 153 0.41 -7.30 -14.41
C ASP A 153 0.38 -5.76 -14.18
N ALA A 154 0.92 -5.30 -13.04
CA ALA A 154 0.94 -3.88 -12.72
C ALA A 154 1.84 -3.07 -13.67
N ILE A 155 2.97 -3.63 -14.11
CA ILE A 155 3.88 -3.03 -15.09
C ILE A 155 3.18 -2.92 -16.44
N GLU A 156 2.51 -3.99 -16.90
CA GLU A 156 1.76 -3.97 -18.16
C GLU A 156 0.62 -2.93 -18.13
N LYS A 157 -0.11 -2.84 -17.03
CA LYS A 157 -1.16 -1.84 -16.82
C LYS A 157 -0.61 -0.40 -16.83
N GLY A 158 0.55 -0.17 -16.24
CA GLY A 158 1.22 1.12 -16.26
C GLY A 158 1.60 1.53 -17.68
N ARG A 159 2.24 0.62 -18.42
CA ARG A 159 2.59 0.81 -19.85
C ARG A 159 1.36 1.10 -20.71
N ALA A 160 0.31 0.30 -20.57
CA ALA A 160 -0.94 0.48 -21.33
C ALA A 160 -1.62 1.84 -21.08
N ARG A 161 -1.35 2.47 -19.92
CA ARG A 161 -1.80 3.81 -19.58
C ARG A 161 -0.83 4.93 -19.98
N GLY A 162 0.29 4.61 -20.65
CA GLY A 162 1.27 5.56 -21.13
C GLY A 162 2.27 6.05 -20.07
N TYR A 163 2.35 5.41 -18.91
CA TYR A 163 3.40 5.69 -17.96
C TYR A 163 4.74 5.12 -18.44
N THR A 164 5.82 5.83 -18.14
CA THR A 164 7.19 5.42 -18.45
C THR A 164 7.95 4.98 -17.20
N THR A 165 7.41 5.27 -16.03
CA THR A 165 8.06 4.98 -14.74
C THR A 165 7.05 4.52 -13.70
N MET A 166 7.40 3.49 -12.95
CA MET A 166 6.68 3.05 -11.75
C MET A 166 7.45 3.47 -10.50
N HIS A 167 6.72 3.88 -9.48
CA HIS A 167 7.25 4.30 -8.20
C HIS A 167 6.69 3.42 -7.07
N LEU A 168 7.54 3.05 -6.13
CA LEU A 168 7.16 2.45 -4.85
C LEU A 168 8.07 2.95 -3.72
N SER A 169 7.64 2.74 -2.49
CA SER A 169 8.46 2.94 -1.31
C SER A 169 8.49 1.69 -0.42
N CYS A 170 9.58 1.52 0.33
CA CYS A 170 9.67 0.45 1.32
C CYS A 170 10.57 0.84 2.50
N PHE A 171 10.33 0.25 3.65
CA PHE A 171 11.18 0.42 4.83
C PHE A 171 12.62 -0.03 4.58
N ILE A 172 13.60 0.70 5.12
CA ILE A 172 15.01 0.27 5.12
C ILE A 172 15.11 -1.05 5.89
N GLY A 173 15.77 -2.05 5.28
CA GLY A 173 15.85 -3.41 5.83
C GLY A 173 14.73 -4.35 5.38
N ASN A 174 13.74 -3.88 4.63
CA ASN A 174 12.66 -4.76 4.16
C ASN A 174 13.17 -5.83 3.19
N PRO A 175 12.99 -7.14 3.49
CA PRO A 175 13.42 -8.24 2.61
C PRO A 175 12.79 -8.20 1.20
N ALA A 176 11.60 -7.59 1.06
CA ALA A 176 10.93 -7.43 -0.23
C ALA A 176 11.78 -6.61 -1.23
N ARG A 177 12.70 -5.77 -0.75
CA ARG A 177 13.64 -5.02 -1.61
C ARG A 177 14.39 -5.92 -2.59
N SER A 178 14.72 -7.17 -2.18
CA SER A 178 15.40 -8.12 -3.08
C SER A 178 14.52 -8.55 -4.26
N LEU A 179 13.19 -8.68 -4.05
CA LEU A 179 12.23 -8.92 -5.13
C LEU A 179 12.16 -7.71 -6.06
N TYR A 180 12.02 -6.50 -5.51
CA TYR A 180 11.96 -5.26 -6.29
C TYR A 180 13.20 -5.08 -7.16
N GLY A 181 14.40 -5.34 -6.62
CA GLY A 181 15.65 -5.29 -7.38
C GLY A 181 15.69 -6.30 -8.54
N ARG A 182 15.19 -7.54 -8.34
CA ARG A 182 15.09 -8.53 -9.43
C ARG A 182 14.08 -8.15 -10.52
N LEU A 183 13.06 -7.35 -10.18
CA LEU A 183 12.10 -6.79 -11.12
C LEU A 183 12.63 -5.54 -11.85
N GLY A 184 13.82 -5.07 -11.49
CA GLY A 184 14.48 -3.91 -12.13
C GLY A 184 14.32 -2.59 -11.38
N PHE A 185 13.63 -2.56 -10.24
CA PHE A 185 13.55 -1.35 -9.42
C PHE A 185 14.91 -0.98 -8.83
N ARG A 186 15.22 0.31 -8.84
CA ARG A 186 16.43 0.89 -8.26
C ARG A 186 16.07 1.86 -7.15
N VAL A 187 16.89 1.89 -6.09
CA VAL A 187 16.75 2.92 -5.05
C VAL A 187 17.19 4.25 -5.64
N THR A 188 16.30 5.22 -5.63
CA THR A 188 16.54 6.59 -6.12
C THR A 188 16.76 7.59 -4.99
N LYS A 189 16.16 7.30 -3.82
CA LYS A 189 16.32 8.13 -2.62
C LYS A 189 16.21 7.28 -1.36
N THR A 190 16.86 7.75 -0.30
CA THR A 190 16.71 7.20 1.06
C THR A 190 16.44 8.35 2.00
N SER A 191 15.40 8.23 2.82
CA SER A 191 14.99 9.20 3.83
C SER A 191 14.98 8.54 5.20
N THR A 192 15.51 9.22 6.21
CA THR A 192 15.60 8.73 7.60
C THR A 192 15.02 9.76 8.57
N GLY A 193 14.63 9.31 9.77
CA GLY A 193 14.12 10.21 10.77
C GLY A 193 14.13 9.58 12.17
N GLU A 194 14.64 10.30 13.18
CA GLU A 194 14.72 9.78 14.56
C GLU A 194 13.35 9.42 15.15
N LYS A 195 12.31 10.23 14.89
CA LYS A 195 10.95 9.95 15.36
C LYS A 195 10.37 8.72 14.67
N PHE A 196 10.66 8.57 13.38
CA PHE A 196 10.27 7.40 12.59
C PHE A 196 10.92 6.14 13.16
N GLU A 197 12.22 6.17 13.40
CA GLU A 197 12.98 5.04 13.94
C GLU A 197 12.49 4.61 15.32
N LYS A 198 12.19 5.57 16.21
CA LYS A 198 11.61 5.27 17.53
C LYS A 198 10.25 4.57 17.46
N ILE A 199 9.47 4.83 16.41
CA ILE A 199 8.13 4.26 16.24
C ILE A 199 8.18 2.90 15.54
N PHE A 200 8.97 2.79 14.48
CA PHE A 200 8.95 1.62 13.59
C PHE A 200 10.13 0.65 13.81
N GLY A 201 11.17 1.05 14.58
CA GLY A 201 12.34 0.22 14.81
C GLY A 201 13.27 0.07 13.61
N CYS A 202 13.10 0.91 12.57
CA CYS A 202 13.99 0.98 11.41
C CYS A 202 14.25 2.44 11.04
N PRO A 203 15.41 2.77 10.41
CA PRO A 203 15.84 4.17 10.26
C PRO A 203 14.95 5.03 9.36
N GLY A 204 14.21 4.42 8.44
CA GLY A 204 13.45 5.17 7.45
C GLY A 204 13.00 4.35 6.25
N MET A 205 12.94 5.01 5.08
CA MET A 205 12.39 4.43 3.86
C MET A 205 13.30 4.64 2.65
N HIS A 206 13.27 3.68 1.74
CA HIS A 206 13.77 3.81 0.38
C HIS A 206 12.63 4.19 -0.56
N GLU A 207 12.89 5.14 -1.44
CA GLU A 207 12.16 5.36 -2.67
C GLU A 207 12.79 4.51 -3.76
N MET A 208 11.97 3.81 -4.54
CA MET A 208 12.46 2.97 -5.63
C MET A 208 11.64 3.23 -6.89
N THR A 209 12.31 3.26 -8.03
CA THR A 209 11.68 3.42 -9.34
C THR A 209 12.08 2.32 -10.31
N LEU A 210 11.16 2.02 -11.22
CA LEU A 210 11.36 1.15 -12.38
C LEU A 210 11.00 1.95 -13.63
N GLU A 211 11.96 2.11 -14.56
CA GLU A 211 11.69 2.67 -15.88
C GLU A 211 11.14 1.59 -16.82
N PHE A 212 10.07 1.91 -17.53
CA PHE A 212 9.52 1.06 -18.59
C PHE A 212 10.28 1.34 -19.91
N LEU A 213 11.03 0.39 -20.36
CA LEU A 213 11.70 0.42 -21.66
C LEU A 213 10.70 0.03 -22.77
#